data_e54be3df54f549e75d7b813546f8f895
#
_entry.id   e54be3df54f549e75d7b813546f8f895
#
_cell.length_a   1.000
_cell.length_b   1.000
_cell.length_c   1.000
_cell.angle_alpha   90.00
_cell.angle_beta   90.00
_cell.angle_gamma   90.00
#
_symmetry.space_group_name_H-M   'P 1'
#
loop_
_entity.id
_entity.type
_entity.pdbx_description
1 polymer ?
#
loop_
_entity_poly.entity_id
_entity_poly.type
_entity_poly.pdbx_seq_one_letter_code
_entity_poly.pdbx_strand_id
1 'polypeptide(L)'
;MRILNVTETYAPFLEFGGPPVKVRALSEGLARRGHTVGVLTADWGFEKRLQSETPKIAAERSPFGWRNNENGVQAIYLPTWFRYRALSWNPAVKRYCRARLRNFDVVHIFGLYDLLGPAVAGACRVRKIPYVLEPIGMFVPIVRNFLLKSFYHFAWGRRLFEGASAVIATSDQEAKELAAGGVPSGKIVLRRNGVEIPVSWPEPGAFRQTHGISQDAKLILFLGRLSAKKSPDLLLQAFAELPADLEGKPVQLVFAGPDEEGMRAQLEEMATQLGVRTRIQFVGPVFDGNKWAAYRDADVFVLPSQNENFGNTAAEAVAAGTPVIVTEQCGIAPLLANEAGLAVRHDSAALSEALVRILGMGETRTRLEAGCAKVTSRLGWEEPVREMETLYARLASQPT
;
A
#
# COMPACT_ATOMS: atom_id res chain seq x y z
N MET A 1 -6.89 -14.20 -21.45
CA MET A 1 -5.75 -14.95 -20.87
C MET A 1 -6.15 -15.54 -19.52
N ARG A 2 -5.41 -16.54 -19.07
CA ARG A 2 -5.55 -17.18 -17.76
C ARG A 2 -4.36 -16.72 -16.90
N ILE A 3 -4.63 -15.95 -15.87
CA ILE A 3 -3.63 -15.25 -15.07
C ILE A 3 -3.68 -15.79 -13.64
N LEU A 4 -2.52 -16.11 -13.05
CA LEU A 4 -2.42 -16.48 -11.64
C LEU A 4 -1.66 -15.40 -10.88
N ASN A 5 -2.33 -14.74 -9.95
CA ASN A 5 -1.71 -13.85 -8.97
C ASN A 5 -1.34 -14.63 -7.71
N VAL A 6 -0.11 -14.46 -7.24
CA VAL A 6 0.44 -15.17 -6.06
C VAL A 6 0.83 -14.13 -5.02
N THR A 7 0.25 -14.19 -3.86
CA THR A 7 0.50 -13.24 -2.77
C THR A 7 0.39 -13.93 -1.42
N GLU A 8 1.14 -13.45 -0.43
CA GLU A 8 1.08 -13.97 0.92
C GLU A 8 -0.27 -13.67 1.60
N THR A 9 -0.87 -12.51 1.30
CA THR A 9 -2.14 -12.07 1.89
C THR A 9 -3.08 -11.55 0.80
N TYR A 10 -4.37 -11.92 0.90
CA TYR A 10 -5.43 -11.50 -0.03
C TYR A 10 -6.71 -11.16 0.74
N ALA A 11 -7.74 -10.60 0.05
CA ALA A 11 -9.06 -10.43 0.62
C ALA A 11 -9.57 -11.74 1.28
N PRO A 12 -10.27 -11.73 2.41
CA PRO A 12 -10.82 -10.55 3.09
C PRO A 12 -9.86 -9.84 4.05
N PHE A 13 -8.60 -10.21 4.12
CA PHE A 13 -7.61 -9.71 5.08
C PHE A 13 -7.02 -8.35 4.63
N LEU A 14 -7.87 -7.36 4.35
CA LEU A 14 -7.46 -6.05 3.83
C LEU A 14 -6.80 -5.16 4.90
N GLU A 15 -7.02 -5.45 6.17
CA GLU A 15 -6.39 -4.78 7.32
C GLU A 15 -4.87 -4.94 7.35
N PHE A 16 -4.31 -5.91 6.63
CA PHE A 16 -2.85 -6.06 6.48
C PHE A 16 -2.21 -5.00 5.57
N GLY A 17 -2.99 -4.05 5.08
CA GLY A 17 -2.51 -2.83 4.41
C GLY A 17 -2.53 -2.89 2.88
N GLY A 18 -1.62 -2.15 2.25
CA GLY A 18 -1.62 -1.92 0.80
C GLY A 18 -1.50 -3.15 -0.10
N PRO A 19 -0.67 -4.17 0.23
CA PRO A 19 -0.51 -5.34 -0.65
C PRO A 19 -1.79 -6.09 -0.97
N PRO A 20 -2.62 -6.57 -0.02
CA PRO A 20 -3.86 -7.27 -0.35
C PRO A 20 -4.88 -6.40 -1.10
N VAL A 21 -4.98 -5.11 -0.78
CA VAL A 21 -5.84 -4.15 -1.50
C VAL A 21 -5.41 -4.04 -2.97
N LYS A 22 -4.11 -3.87 -3.21
CA LYS A 22 -3.53 -3.81 -4.56
C LYS A 22 -3.82 -5.06 -5.37
N VAL A 23 -3.52 -6.24 -4.81
CA VAL A 23 -3.70 -7.51 -5.54
C VAL A 23 -5.17 -7.74 -5.85
N ARG A 24 -6.08 -7.38 -4.94
CA ARG A 24 -7.53 -7.43 -5.17
C ARG A 24 -7.92 -6.52 -6.34
N ALA A 25 -7.58 -5.24 -6.27
CA ALA A 25 -7.97 -4.26 -7.29
C ALA A 25 -7.46 -4.65 -8.69
N LEU A 26 -6.21 -5.10 -8.78
CA LEU A 26 -5.63 -5.58 -10.04
C LEU A 26 -6.34 -6.84 -10.54
N SER A 27 -6.58 -7.82 -9.66
CA SER A 27 -7.23 -9.08 -10.03
C SER A 27 -8.65 -8.86 -10.54
N GLU A 28 -9.45 -8.07 -9.83
CA GLU A 28 -10.81 -7.73 -10.22
C GLU A 28 -10.84 -6.87 -11.50
N GLY A 29 -9.89 -5.94 -11.63
CA GLY A 29 -9.74 -5.13 -12.85
C GLY A 29 -9.50 -5.99 -14.08
N LEU A 30 -8.60 -6.96 -13.99
CA LEU A 30 -8.33 -7.92 -15.06
C LEU A 30 -9.55 -8.83 -15.35
N ALA A 31 -10.25 -9.29 -14.30
CA ALA A 31 -11.47 -10.10 -14.46
C ALA A 31 -12.58 -9.32 -15.20
N ARG A 32 -12.80 -8.05 -14.85
CA ARG A 32 -13.75 -7.17 -15.56
C ARG A 32 -13.42 -6.97 -17.05
N ARG A 33 -12.14 -7.11 -17.42
CA ARG A 33 -11.67 -7.06 -18.82
C ARG A 33 -11.73 -8.41 -19.55
N GLY A 34 -12.39 -9.43 -18.94
CA GLY A 34 -12.65 -10.72 -19.54
C GLY A 34 -11.52 -11.74 -19.40
N HIS A 35 -10.56 -11.52 -18.51
CA HIS A 35 -9.55 -12.53 -18.21
C HIS A 35 -10.02 -13.53 -17.15
N THR A 36 -9.54 -14.77 -17.23
CA THR A 36 -9.72 -15.75 -16.16
C THR A 36 -8.62 -15.52 -15.12
N VAL A 37 -8.99 -15.03 -13.94
CA VAL A 37 -8.03 -14.65 -12.89
C VAL A 37 -8.13 -15.59 -11.70
N GLY A 38 -7.01 -16.23 -11.36
CA GLY A 38 -6.83 -16.98 -10.13
C GLY A 38 -5.93 -16.22 -9.15
N VAL A 39 -6.20 -16.37 -7.85
CA VAL A 39 -5.31 -15.90 -6.77
C VAL A 39 -4.91 -17.10 -5.93
N LEU A 40 -3.62 -17.25 -5.66
CA LEU A 40 -3.05 -18.22 -4.75
C LEU A 40 -2.47 -17.49 -3.54
N THR A 41 -2.98 -17.78 -2.35
CA THR A 41 -2.60 -17.08 -1.14
C THR A 41 -2.46 -18.04 0.05
N ALA A 42 -1.81 -17.58 1.12
CA ALA A 42 -1.74 -18.30 2.37
C ALA A 42 -3.07 -18.17 3.17
N ASP A 43 -3.43 -19.21 3.90
CA ASP A 43 -4.56 -19.17 4.83
C ASP A 43 -4.12 -18.48 6.13
N TRP A 44 -4.70 -17.33 6.41
CA TRP A 44 -4.47 -16.52 7.60
C TRP A 44 -5.56 -16.66 8.67
N GLY A 45 -6.24 -17.81 8.70
CA GLY A 45 -7.40 -18.06 9.54
C GLY A 45 -8.70 -17.78 8.82
N PHE A 46 -8.74 -18.07 7.54
CA PHE A 46 -9.88 -17.83 6.65
C PHE A 46 -11.17 -18.46 7.18
N GLU A 47 -11.09 -19.66 7.77
CA GLU A 47 -12.25 -20.33 8.38
C GLU A 47 -12.87 -19.53 9.54
N LYS A 48 -12.03 -18.93 10.39
CA LYS A 48 -12.52 -18.06 11.48
C LYS A 48 -13.17 -16.80 10.92
N ARG A 49 -12.57 -16.25 9.86
CA ARG A 49 -13.09 -15.07 9.18
C ARG A 49 -14.45 -15.31 8.54
N LEU A 50 -14.65 -16.48 7.91
CA LEU A 50 -15.94 -16.89 7.35
C LEU A 50 -17.08 -16.89 8.38
N GLN A 51 -16.75 -17.17 9.66
CA GLN A 51 -17.74 -17.23 10.75
C GLN A 51 -18.07 -15.83 11.30
N SER A 52 -17.16 -14.88 11.18
CA SER A 52 -17.26 -13.56 11.81
C SER A 52 -17.74 -12.45 10.88
N GLU A 53 -17.69 -12.62 9.56
CA GLU A 53 -18.08 -11.57 8.60
C GLU A 53 -19.55 -11.61 8.22
N THR A 54 -20.12 -10.41 8.07
CA THR A 54 -21.47 -10.17 7.56
C THR A 54 -21.39 -9.14 6.43
N PRO A 55 -21.85 -9.43 5.19
CA PRO A 55 -22.46 -10.68 4.73
C PRO A 55 -21.47 -11.86 4.69
N LYS A 56 -22.00 -13.10 4.80
CA LYS A 56 -21.17 -14.30 4.79
C LYS A 56 -20.43 -14.45 3.46
N ILE A 57 -19.14 -14.67 3.52
CA ILE A 57 -18.29 -14.98 2.37
C ILE A 57 -18.69 -16.37 1.84
N ALA A 58 -19.03 -16.47 0.56
CA ALA A 58 -19.33 -17.73 -0.09
C ALA A 58 -18.04 -18.49 -0.41
N ALA A 59 -17.65 -19.40 0.46
CA ALA A 59 -16.44 -20.19 0.29
C ALA A 59 -16.72 -21.69 0.45
N GLU A 60 -15.91 -22.49 -0.24
CA GLU A 60 -16.02 -23.93 -0.24
C GLU A 60 -14.66 -24.62 -0.04
N ARG A 61 -14.66 -25.85 0.47
CA ARG A 61 -13.45 -26.66 0.57
C ARG A 61 -13.02 -27.15 -0.82
N SER A 62 -11.75 -27.01 -1.11
CA SER A 62 -11.10 -27.54 -2.31
C SER A 62 -10.02 -28.56 -1.91
N PRO A 63 -9.50 -29.36 -2.86
CA PRO A 63 -8.38 -30.27 -2.59
C PRO A 63 -7.11 -29.57 -2.10
N PHE A 64 -7.01 -28.25 -2.23
CA PHE A 64 -5.81 -27.47 -1.88
C PHE A 64 -5.97 -26.61 -0.65
N GLY A 65 -7.19 -26.40 -0.18
CA GLY A 65 -7.54 -25.52 0.93
C GLY A 65 -8.92 -24.90 0.71
N TRP A 66 -9.16 -23.68 1.21
CA TRP A 66 -10.40 -22.97 0.96
C TRP A 66 -10.40 -22.33 -0.44
N ARG A 67 -11.56 -22.28 -1.08
CA ARG A 67 -11.79 -21.57 -2.35
C ARG A 67 -12.91 -20.55 -2.18
N ASN A 68 -12.65 -19.33 -2.63
CA ASN A 68 -13.63 -18.27 -2.74
C ASN A 68 -13.71 -17.81 -4.20
N ASN A 69 -14.93 -17.52 -4.68
CA ASN A 69 -15.15 -16.91 -6.00
C ASN A 69 -15.89 -15.59 -5.77
N GLU A 70 -15.23 -14.51 -6.03
CA GLU A 70 -15.76 -13.17 -5.80
C GLU A 70 -15.33 -12.22 -6.91
N ASN A 71 -16.24 -11.39 -7.41
CA ASN A 71 -15.98 -10.38 -8.45
C ASN A 71 -15.24 -10.93 -9.70
N GLY A 72 -15.52 -12.18 -10.08
CA GLY A 72 -14.87 -12.83 -11.22
C GLY A 72 -13.47 -13.39 -10.94
N VAL A 73 -13.01 -13.33 -9.69
CA VAL A 73 -11.70 -13.83 -9.25
C VAL A 73 -11.87 -15.10 -8.43
N GLN A 74 -11.09 -16.13 -8.77
CA GLN A 74 -11.04 -17.38 -8.00
C GLN A 74 -9.82 -17.38 -7.08
N ALA A 75 -10.03 -17.25 -5.77
CA ALA A 75 -8.98 -17.30 -4.78
C ALA A 75 -8.88 -18.69 -4.11
N ILE A 76 -7.65 -19.18 -3.95
CA ILE A 76 -7.33 -20.43 -3.21
C ILE A 76 -6.44 -20.07 -2.02
N TYR A 77 -6.92 -20.36 -0.81
CA TYR A 77 -6.22 -20.14 0.45
C TYR A 77 -5.56 -21.46 0.88
N LEU A 78 -4.24 -21.52 0.76
CA LEU A 78 -3.46 -22.72 1.08
C LEU A 78 -3.30 -22.88 2.60
N PRO A 79 -3.51 -24.07 3.17
CA PRO A 79 -3.26 -24.32 4.58
C PRO A 79 -1.85 -23.91 4.99
N THR A 80 -1.76 -23.15 6.08
CA THR A 80 -0.50 -22.66 6.64
C THR A 80 -0.14 -23.49 7.87
N TRP A 81 0.96 -24.24 7.81
CA TRP A 81 1.40 -25.13 8.90
C TRP A 81 2.31 -24.43 9.89
N PHE A 82 3.09 -23.46 9.39
CA PHE A 82 3.97 -22.64 10.19
C PHE A 82 3.96 -21.21 9.67
N ARG A 83 4.01 -20.27 10.60
CA ARG A 83 4.08 -18.85 10.30
C ARG A 83 4.98 -18.11 11.27
N TYR A 84 5.87 -17.30 10.72
CA TYR A 84 6.66 -16.35 11.48
C TYR A 84 6.65 -14.99 10.73
N ARG A 85 5.89 -14.02 11.21
CA ARG A 85 5.64 -12.74 10.53
C ARG A 85 5.03 -12.97 9.12
N ALA A 86 5.71 -12.43 8.07
CA ALA A 86 5.30 -12.65 6.68
C ALA A 86 5.78 -13.99 6.09
N LEU A 87 6.63 -14.73 6.80
CA LEU A 87 7.10 -16.04 6.36
C LEU A 87 6.05 -17.10 6.69
N SER A 88 5.41 -17.68 5.70
CA SER A 88 4.52 -18.81 5.86
C SER A 88 5.04 -20.05 5.16
N TRP A 89 4.72 -21.23 5.70
CA TRP A 89 4.99 -22.51 5.06
C TRP A 89 3.69 -23.21 4.70
N ASN A 90 3.48 -23.35 3.39
CA ASN A 90 2.26 -23.88 2.79
C ASN A 90 2.58 -25.14 1.97
N PRO A 91 2.66 -26.34 2.57
CA PRO A 91 3.11 -27.56 1.86
C PRO A 91 2.23 -27.94 0.67
N ALA A 92 0.96 -27.53 0.67
CA ALA A 92 0.02 -27.74 -0.43
C ALA A 92 0.43 -27.04 -1.72
N VAL A 93 1.33 -26.02 -1.69
CA VAL A 93 1.76 -25.26 -2.88
C VAL A 93 2.35 -26.17 -3.96
N LYS A 94 3.17 -27.15 -3.59
CA LYS A 94 3.78 -28.09 -4.55
C LYS A 94 2.72 -28.94 -5.27
N ARG A 95 1.71 -29.42 -4.53
CA ARG A 95 0.57 -30.17 -5.09
C ARG A 95 -0.28 -29.29 -6.01
N TYR A 96 -0.58 -28.05 -5.60
CA TYR A 96 -1.29 -27.08 -6.42
C TYR A 96 -0.55 -26.82 -7.74
N CYS A 97 0.75 -26.49 -7.68
CA CYS A 97 1.55 -26.23 -8.85
C CYS A 97 1.60 -27.43 -9.82
N ARG A 98 1.70 -28.66 -9.30
CA ARG A 98 1.68 -29.86 -10.16
C ARG A 98 0.36 -30.01 -10.91
N ALA A 99 -0.75 -29.75 -10.24
CA ALA A 99 -2.09 -30.03 -10.74
C ALA A 99 -2.67 -28.87 -11.60
N ARG A 100 -2.33 -27.61 -11.29
CA ARG A 100 -3.06 -26.47 -11.83
C ARG A 100 -2.21 -25.44 -12.58
N LEU A 101 -0.90 -25.38 -12.35
CA LEU A 101 -0.07 -24.28 -12.86
C LEU A 101 -0.06 -24.20 -14.39
N ARG A 102 -0.13 -25.33 -15.09
CA ARG A 102 -0.21 -25.39 -16.58
C ARG A 102 -1.51 -24.80 -17.16
N ASN A 103 -2.50 -24.54 -16.31
CA ASN A 103 -3.75 -23.91 -16.74
C ASN A 103 -3.62 -22.39 -16.89
N PHE A 104 -2.48 -21.81 -16.54
CA PHE A 104 -2.25 -20.37 -16.59
C PHE A 104 -1.23 -20.02 -17.68
N ASP A 105 -1.48 -18.90 -18.34
CA ASP A 105 -0.64 -18.38 -19.42
C ASP A 105 0.50 -17.52 -18.86
N VAL A 106 0.27 -16.88 -17.68
CA VAL A 106 1.23 -16.04 -16.96
C VAL A 106 0.97 -16.10 -15.46
N VAL A 107 2.04 -15.94 -14.67
CA VAL A 107 1.98 -15.86 -13.21
C VAL A 107 2.52 -14.52 -12.75
N HIS A 108 1.86 -13.85 -11.79
CA HIS A 108 2.38 -12.63 -11.15
C HIS A 108 2.57 -12.89 -9.66
N ILE A 109 3.79 -12.73 -9.18
CA ILE A 109 4.20 -12.97 -7.78
C ILE A 109 4.40 -11.62 -7.11
N PHE A 110 3.68 -11.39 -6.01
CA PHE A 110 3.71 -10.16 -5.23
C PHE A 110 4.40 -10.37 -3.89
N GLY A 111 5.33 -9.48 -3.58
CA GLY A 111 6.09 -9.49 -2.33
C GLY A 111 7.37 -10.30 -2.39
N LEU A 112 8.13 -10.18 -1.29
CA LEU A 112 9.34 -10.94 -1.00
C LEU A 112 9.28 -11.45 0.44
N TYR A 113 10.25 -12.28 0.81
CA TYR A 113 10.41 -12.83 2.17
C TYR A 113 9.32 -13.80 2.62
N ASP A 114 8.61 -14.42 1.66
CA ASP A 114 7.74 -15.58 1.86
C ASP A 114 8.34 -16.83 1.18
N LEU A 115 7.74 -18.00 1.40
CA LEU A 115 8.15 -19.24 0.74
C LEU A 115 7.21 -19.63 -0.41
N LEU A 116 6.07 -18.98 -0.52
CA LEU A 116 5.07 -19.23 -1.55
C LEU A 116 5.59 -18.78 -2.93
N GLY A 117 6.09 -17.54 -3.02
CA GLY A 117 6.65 -16.95 -4.24
C GLY A 117 7.77 -17.79 -4.84
N PRO A 118 8.86 -18.11 -4.10
CA PRO A 118 9.93 -18.96 -4.58
C PRO A 118 9.49 -20.37 -5.03
N ALA A 119 8.53 -20.98 -4.32
CA ALA A 119 8.01 -22.29 -4.68
C ALA A 119 7.27 -22.27 -6.04
N VAL A 120 6.42 -21.25 -6.24
CA VAL A 120 5.70 -21.06 -7.50
C VAL A 120 6.64 -20.69 -8.64
N ALA A 121 7.59 -19.76 -8.41
CA ALA A 121 8.60 -19.36 -9.41
C ALA A 121 9.44 -20.56 -9.86
N GLY A 122 9.86 -21.43 -8.92
CA GLY A 122 10.55 -22.66 -9.24
C GLY A 122 9.72 -23.61 -10.13
N ALA A 123 8.42 -23.71 -9.85
CA ALA A 123 7.49 -24.49 -10.64
C ALA A 123 7.23 -23.87 -12.04
N CYS A 124 7.20 -22.54 -12.16
CA CYS A 124 7.09 -21.82 -13.43
C CYS A 124 8.29 -22.10 -14.34
N ARG A 125 9.52 -22.01 -13.79
CA ARG A 125 10.75 -22.30 -14.56
C ARG A 125 10.76 -23.72 -15.13
N VAL A 126 10.39 -24.72 -14.31
CA VAL A 126 10.34 -26.13 -14.77
C VAL A 126 9.32 -26.33 -15.88
N ARG A 127 8.23 -25.55 -15.90
CA ARG A 127 7.14 -25.68 -16.87
C ARG A 127 7.21 -24.68 -18.01
N LYS A 128 8.23 -23.83 -17.99
CA LYS A 128 8.39 -22.75 -18.97
C LYS A 128 7.18 -21.81 -19.04
N ILE A 129 6.61 -21.48 -17.88
CA ILE A 129 5.53 -20.48 -17.76
C ILE A 129 6.17 -19.15 -17.38
N PRO A 130 5.95 -18.05 -18.12
CA PRO A 130 6.50 -16.77 -17.78
C PRO A 130 5.92 -16.26 -16.44
N TYR A 131 6.78 -15.67 -15.63
CA TYR A 131 6.29 -15.01 -14.42
C TYR A 131 6.84 -13.59 -14.25
N VAL A 132 6.02 -12.74 -13.68
CA VAL A 132 6.31 -11.38 -13.28
C VAL A 132 6.54 -11.35 -11.78
N LEU A 133 7.49 -10.56 -11.32
CA LEU A 133 7.77 -10.35 -9.91
C LEU A 133 7.51 -8.89 -9.54
N GLU A 134 6.75 -8.64 -8.49
CA GLU A 134 6.56 -7.31 -7.91
C GLU A 134 7.00 -7.29 -6.44
N PRO A 135 8.17 -6.72 -6.10
CA PRO A 135 8.74 -6.74 -4.75
C PRO A 135 7.99 -5.91 -3.72
N ILE A 136 7.17 -4.96 -4.13
CA ILE A 136 6.34 -4.07 -3.27
C ILE A 136 7.22 -3.30 -2.26
N GLY A 137 8.32 -2.67 -2.70
CA GLY A 137 9.22 -1.92 -1.84
C GLY A 137 10.01 -2.75 -0.82
N MET A 138 10.10 -4.06 -1.03
CA MET A 138 10.81 -4.97 -0.11
C MET A 138 12.21 -5.31 -0.60
N PHE A 139 12.65 -4.77 -1.74
CA PHE A 139 13.94 -5.12 -2.32
C PHE A 139 15.11 -4.65 -1.46
N VAL A 140 15.09 -3.40 -1.00
CA VAL A 140 16.10 -2.86 -0.11
C VAL A 140 15.74 -3.19 1.35
N PRO A 141 16.60 -3.90 2.11
CA PRO A 141 16.35 -4.22 3.51
C PRO A 141 16.58 -3.00 4.41
N ILE A 142 15.59 -2.11 4.56
CA ILE A 142 15.73 -0.84 5.29
C ILE A 142 15.57 -0.99 6.81
N VAL A 143 14.83 -1.98 7.32
CA VAL A 143 14.52 -2.11 8.76
C VAL A 143 14.61 -3.55 9.22
N ARG A 144 15.30 -3.81 10.35
CA ARG A 144 15.38 -5.06 11.14
C ARG A 144 15.65 -6.37 10.35
N ASN A 145 16.43 -7.27 10.96
CA ASN A 145 16.76 -8.61 10.48
C ASN A 145 17.56 -8.68 9.17
N PHE A 146 18.59 -7.83 9.04
CA PHE A 146 19.48 -7.80 7.88
C PHE A 146 20.03 -9.19 7.53
N LEU A 147 20.48 -9.97 8.52
CA LEU A 147 21.03 -11.31 8.31
C LEU A 147 20.00 -12.29 7.72
N LEU A 148 18.77 -12.29 8.22
CA LEU A 148 17.73 -13.18 7.71
C LEU A 148 17.29 -12.80 6.29
N LYS A 149 17.22 -11.51 6.01
CA LYS A 149 16.90 -11.00 4.65
C LYS A 149 18.03 -11.30 3.67
N SER A 150 19.28 -11.11 4.08
CA SER A 150 20.47 -11.46 3.28
C SER A 150 20.52 -12.96 2.98
N PHE A 151 20.21 -13.80 3.97
CA PHE A 151 20.07 -15.23 3.77
C PHE A 151 18.96 -15.60 2.78
N TYR A 152 17.79 -14.96 2.90
CA TYR A 152 16.72 -15.16 1.93
C TYR A 152 17.13 -14.77 0.51
N HIS A 153 17.78 -13.62 0.34
CA HIS A 153 18.30 -13.18 -0.95
C HIS A 153 19.32 -14.17 -1.53
N PHE A 154 20.22 -14.68 -0.71
CA PHE A 154 21.18 -15.70 -1.13
C PHE A 154 20.51 -17.02 -1.52
N ALA A 155 19.57 -17.51 -0.71
CA ALA A 155 18.96 -18.82 -0.90
C ALA A 155 17.93 -18.85 -2.06
N TRP A 156 17.10 -17.81 -2.17
CA TRP A 156 15.98 -17.77 -3.11
C TRP A 156 15.88 -16.49 -3.92
N GLY A 157 16.20 -15.33 -3.33
CA GLY A 157 16.00 -14.02 -3.93
C GLY A 157 16.65 -13.90 -5.30
N ARG A 158 17.96 -14.20 -5.40
CA ARG A 158 18.69 -14.12 -6.67
C ARG A 158 18.00 -14.94 -7.79
N ARG A 159 17.65 -16.19 -7.50
CA ARG A 159 16.97 -17.07 -8.47
C ARG A 159 15.56 -16.58 -8.84
N LEU A 160 14.89 -15.90 -7.90
CA LEU A 160 13.56 -15.33 -8.10
C LEU A 160 13.62 -14.16 -9.09
N PHE A 161 14.60 -13.26 -8.97
CA PHE A 161 14.81 -12.13 -9.87
C PHE A 161 15.37 -12.58 -11.24
N GLU A 162 16.37 -13.45 -11.25
CA GLU A 162 16.99 -13.95 -12.50
C GLU A 162 15.97 -14.65 -13.41
N GLY A 163 15.08 -15.46 -12.81
CA GLY A 163 14.08 -16.23 -13.55
C GLY A 163 12.82 -15.43 -13.93
N ALA A 164 12.62 -14.24 -13.39
CA ALA A 164 11.47 -13.40 -13.74
C ALA A 164 11.59 -12.89 -15.17
N SER A 165 10.47 -12.93 -15.91
CA SER A 165 10.37 -12.38 -17.27
C SER A 165 10.27 -10.85 -17.23
N ALA A 166 9.68 -10.29 -16.14
CA ALA A 166 9.65 -8.87 -15.85
C ALA A 166 9.61 -8.65 -14.32
N VAL A 167 10.12 -7.49 -13.88
CA VAL A 167 10.07 -7.05 -12.48
C VAL A 167 9.36 -5.71 -12.44
N ILE A 168 8.29 -5.62 -11.66
CA ILE A 168 7.50 -4.41 -11.54
C ILE A 168 8.09 -3.51 -10.46
N ALA A 169 8.33 -2.25 -10.82
CA ALA A 169 8.58 -1.16 -9.90
C ALA A 169 7.35 -0.25 -9.85
N THR A 170 6.93 0.18 -8.66
CA THR A 170 5.75 1.03 -8.50
C THR A 170 6.11 2.52 -8.42
N SER A 171 7.41 2.83 -8.38
CA SER A 171 7.95 4.19 -8.43
C SER A 171 9.30 4.23 -9.15
N ASP A 172 9.69 5.44 -9.58
CA ASP A 172 11.01 5.67 -10.17
C ASP A 172 12.15 5.37 -9.18
N GLN A 173 11.89 5.60 -7.88
CA GLN A 173 12.84 5.25 -6.81
C GLN A 173 13.04 3.74 -6.74
N GLU A 174 11.97 2.95 -6.68
CA GLU A 174 12.06 1.48 -6.66
C GLU A 174 12.73 0.93 -7.91
N ALA A 175 12.48 1.54 -9.08
CA ALA A 175 13.16 1.15 -10.32
C ALA A 175 14.68 1.37 -10.24
N LYS A 176 15.12 2.50 -9.68
CA LYS A 176 16.54 2.78 -9.43
C LYS A 176 17.16 1.82 -8.42
N GLU A 177 16.44 1.51 -7.34
CA GLU A 177 16.89 0.55 -6.31
C GLU A 177 17.04 -0.86 -6.90
N LEU A 178 16.11 -1.31 -7.72
CA LEU A 178 16.19 -2.60 -8.44
C LEU A 178 17.38 -2.65 -9.38
N ALA A 179 17.59 -1.61 -10.19
CA ALA A 179 18.71 -1.52 -11.12
C ALA A 179 20.06 -1.50 -10.38
N ALA A 180 20.17 -0.72 -9.31
CA ALA A 180 21.35 -0.67 -8.46
C ALA A 180 21.65 -2.03 -7.78
N GLY A 181 20.59 -2.81 -7.48
CA GLY A 181 20.70 -4.17 -6.94
C GLY A 181 20.97 -5.26 -7.98
N GLY A 182 21.22 -4.90 -9.24
CA GLY A 182 21.64 -5.81 -10.30
C GLY A 182 20.50 -6.44 -11.09
N VAL A 183 19.26 -5.97 -10.96
CA VAL A 183 18.16 -6.37 -11.86
C VAL A 183 18.38 -5.71 -13.21
N PRO A 184 18.44 -6.48 -14.33
CA PRO A 184 18.63 -5.90 -15.64
C PRO A 184 17.56 -4.87 -16.00
N SER A 185 17.97 -3.68 -16.44
CA SER A 185 17.04 -2.58 -16.73
C SER A 185 15.95 -2.96 -17.75
N GLY A 186 16.26 -3.83 -18.73
CA GLY A 186 15.28 -4.32 -19.70
C GLY A 186 14.19 -5.23 -19.12
N LYS A 187 14.34 -5.70 -17.88
CA LYS A 187 13.30 -6.45 -17.15
C LYS A 187 12.47 -5.57 -16.22
N ILE A 188 12.94 -4.37 -15.88
CA ILE A 188 12.24 -3.46 -14.96
C ILE A 188 11.13 -2.73 -15.73
N VAL A 189 9.91 -2.86 -15.24
CA VAL A 189 8.72 -2.19 -15.79
C VAL A 189 8.14 -1.30 -14.72
N LEU A 190 8.07 -0.01 -14.98
CA LEU A 190 7.42 0.94 -14.09
C LEU A 190 5.91 0.84 -14.27
N ARG A 191 5.19 0.54 -13.20
CA ARG A 191 3.73 0.51 -13.14
C ARG A 191 3.27 1.07 -11.80
N ARG A 192 2.69 2.26 -11.81
CA ARG A 192 2.21 2.91 -10.59
C ARG A 192 0.99 2.21 -10.00
N ASN A 193 0.76 2.41 -8.70
CA ASN A 193 -0.46 1.91 -8.06
C ASN A 193 -1.65 2.79 -8.41
N GLY A 194 -2.84 2.19 -8.40
CA GLY A 194 -4.10 2.91 -8.42
C GLY A 194 -4.69 3.11 -7.02
N VAL A 195 -5.71 3.93 -6.95
CA VAL A 195 -6.56 4.14 -5.76
C VAL A 195 -7.98 3.71 -6.09
N GLU A 196 -8.61 3.00 -5.18
CA GLU A 196 -10.05 2.68 -5.26
C GLU A 196 -10.83 3.85 -4.67
N ILE A 197 -11.40 4.68 -5.54
CA ILE A 197 -12.23 5.83 -5.15
C ILE A 197 -13.60 5.32 -4.72
N PRO A 198 -14.16 5.76 -3.58
CA PRO A 198 -15.46 5.32 -3.10
C PRO A 198 -16.56 5.77 -4.05
N VAL A 199 -17.58 4.93 -4.22
CA VAL A 199 -18.77 5.24 -5.05
C VAL A 199 -19.61 6.35 -4.41
N SER A 200 -19.68 6.37 -3.07
CA SER A 200 -20.34 7.41 -2.29
C SER A 200 -19.38 7.99 -1.26
N TRP A 201 -19.37 9.31 -1.18
CA TRP A 201 -18.54 10.03 -0.25
C TRP A 201 -19.21 10.19 1.11
N PRO A 202 -18.47 10.08 2.24
CA PRO A 202 -19.00 10.44 3.55
C PRO A 202 -19.45 11.89 3.60
N GLU A 203 -20.39 12.20 4.51
CA GLU A 203 -20.80 13.57 4.76
C GLU A 203 -19.63 14.43 5.27
N PRO A 204 -19.51 15.68 4.82
CA PRO A 204 -18.51 16.61 5.34
C PRO A 204 -18.64 16.81 6.84
N GLY A 205 -17.53 16.81 7.57
CA GLY A 205 -17.49 16.96 9.02
C GLY A 205 -17.79 15.69 9.83
N ALA A 206 -18.09 14.56 9.18
CA ALA A 206 -18.43 13.31 9.87
C ALA A 206 -17.28 12.78 10.75
N PHE A 207 -16.03 12.85 10.26
CA PHE A 207 -14.89 12.47 11.06
C PHE A 207 -14.66 13.42 12.24
N ARG A 208 -14.77 14.72 12.00
CA ARG A 208 -14.64 15.74 13.06
C ARG A 208 -15.70 15.52 14.15
N GLN A 209 -16.94 15.30 13.76
CA GLN A 209 -18.04 15.04 14.70
C GLN A 209 -17.78 13.77 15.53
N THR A 210 -17.39 12.68 14.89
CA THR A 210 -17.12 11.39 15.57
C THR A 210 -16.01 11.49 16.61
N HIS A 211 -15.00 12.34 16.36
CA HIS A 211 -13.83 12.47 17.23
C HIS A 211 -13.79 13.74 18.08
N GLY A 212 -14.88 14.53 18.10
CA GLY A 212 -14.97 15.75 18.92
C GLY A 212 -13.97 16.85 18.47
N ILE A 213 -13.63 16.89 17.18
CA ILE A 213 -12.75 17.90 16.59
C ILE A 213 -13.60 19.11 16.19
N SER A 214 -13.16 20.32 16.57
CA SER A 214 -13.88 21.55 16.19
C SER A 214 -13.97 21.70 14.67
N GLN A 215 -15.14 22.11 14.18
CA GLN A 215 -15.34 22.39 12.75
C GLN A 215 -14.47 23.56 12.26
N ASP A 216 -14.12 24.48 13.13
CA ASP A 216 -13.30 25.64 12.82
C ASP A 216 -11.78 25.36 12.92
N ALA A 217 -11.38 24.22 13.51
CA ALA A 217 -9.97 23.89 13.64
C ALA A 217 -9.30 23.63 12.29
N LYS A 218 -8.05 24.08 12.16
CA LYS A 218 -7.14 23.63 11.09
C LYS A 218 -6.66 22.21 11.42
N LEU A 219 -7.11 21.22 10.63
CA LEU A 219 -6.86 19.80 10.91
C LEU A 219 -5.71 19.26 10.05
N ILE A 220 -4.63 18.87 10.72
CA ILE A 220 -3.52 18.11 10.12
C ILE A 220 -3.78 16.62 10.36
N LEU A 221 -3.77 15.82 9.32
CA LEU A 221 -4.00 14.37 9.38
C LEU A 221 -2.74 13.59 9.03
N PHE A 222 -2.35 12.69 9.92
CA PHE A 222 -1.49 11.54 9.61
C PHE A 222 -2.35 10.28 9.61
N LEU A 223 -2.30 9.49 8.55
CA LEU A 223 -3.00 8.21 8.47
C LEU A 223 -2.07 7.11 7.99
N GLY A 224 -1.80 6.14 8.86
CA GLY A 224 -0.91 5.02 8.59
C GLY A 224 -0.46 4.35 9.88
N ARG A 225 0.28 3.23 9.77
CA ARG A 225 0.87 2.58 10.94
C ARG A 225 1.81 3.54 11.65
N LEU A 226 1.72 3.59 12.98
CA LEU A 226 2.70 4.29 13.80
C LEU A 226 3.99 3.44 13.83
N SER A 227 4.93 3.81 13.00
CA SER A 227 6.21 3.08 12.87
C SER A 227 7.35 4.04 12.53
N ALA A 228 8.57 3.68 12.91
CA ALA A 228 9.75 4.51 12.67
C ALA A 228 9.94 4.84 11.17
N LYS A 229 9.60 3.92 10.27
CA LYS A 229 9.64 4.15 8.81
C LYS A 229 8.71 5.28 8.34
N LYS A 230 7.59 5.47 9.02
CA LYS A 230 6.57 6.50 8.70
C LYS A 230 6.86 7.84 9.35
N SER A 231 7.82 7.91 10.29
CA SER A 231 8.30 9.10 10.99
C SER A 231 7.19 10.00 11.56
N PRO A 232 6.22 9.46 12.33
CA PRO A 232 5.22 10.29 12.99
C PRO A 232 5.85 11.24 14.03
N ASP A 233 6.99 10.89 14.59
CA ASP A 233 7.84 11.70 15.47
C ASP A 233 8.35 12.96 14.78
N LEU A 234 8.80 12.86 13.54
CA LEU A 234 9.22 14.00 12.74
C LEU A 234 8.07 14.99 12.50
N LEU A 235 6.87 14.47 12.20
CA LEU A 235 5.68 15.31 12.07
C LEU A 235 5.32 15.99 13.38
N LEU A 236 5.45 15.29 14.50
CA LEU A 236 5.19 15.86 15.82
C LEU A 236 6.16 16.99 16.15
N GLN A 237 7.46 16.86 15.83
CA GLN A 237 8.44 17.94 15.96
C GLN A 237 8.04 19.16 15.13
N ALA A 238 7.75 18.95 13.83
CA ALA A 238 7.32 20.01 12.93
C ALA A 238 6.04 20.71 13.43
N PHE A 239 5.08 19.93 13.94
CA PHE A 239 3.83 20.47 14.52
C PHE A 239 4.07 21.32 15.75
N ALA A 240 5.03 20.98 16.59
CA ALA A 240 5.35 21.72 17.81
C ALA A 240 5.91 23.12 17.51
N GLU A 241 6.49 23.33 16.34
CA GLU A 241 6.97 24.64 15.87
C GLU A 241 5.82 25.57 15.40
N LEU A 242 4.60 25.00 15.17
CA LEU A 242 3.45 25.78 14.74
C LEU A 242 2.81 26.53 15.91
N PRO A 243 2.33 27.77 15.69
CA PRO A 243 1.53 28.46 16.69
C PRO A 243 0.27 27.64 17.04
N ALA A 244 -0.26 27.86 18.25
CA ALA A 244 -1.47 27.19 18.68
C ALA A 244 -2.70 27.56 17.84
N ASP A 245 -2.64 28.71 17.24
CA ASP A 245 -3.68 29.32 16.43
C ASP A 245 -3.08 29.86 15.14
N LEU A 246 -3.75 29.62 14.03
CA LEU A 246 -3.44 30.23 12.72
C LEU A 246 -4.68 30.97 12.25
N GLU A 247 -4.60 32.29 12.23
CA GLU A 247 -5.67 33.17 11.72
C GLU A 247 -6.97 33.08 12.55
N GLY A 248 -6.85 32.98 13.87
CA GLY A 248 -8.00 32.86 14.77
C GLY A 248 -8.60 31.44 14.81
N LYS A 249 -7.94 30.45 14.22
CA LYS A 249 -8.40 29.05 14.19
C LYS A 249 -7.39 28.15 14.88
N PRO A 250 -7.83 27.31 15.84
CA PRO A 250 -6.93 26.38 16.53
C PRO A 250 -6.36 25.36 15.55
N VAL A 251 -5.08 25.01 15.73
CA VAL A 251 -4.40 24.01 14.90
C VAL A 251 -4.34 22.69 15.66
N GLN A 252 -4.87 21.62 15.06
CA GLN A 252 -4.92 20.29 15.66
C GLN A 252 -4.25 19.25 14.75
N LEU A 253 -3.57 18.28 15.37
CA LEU A 253 -2.94 17.15 14.71
C LEU A 253 -3.65 15.85 15.13
N VAL A 254 -4.05 15.06 14.14
CA VAL A 254 -4.63 13.74 14.36
C VAL A 254 -3.74 12.66 13.78
N PHE A 255 -3.40 11.69 14.63
CA PHE A 255 -2.77 10.44 14.25
C PHE A 255 -3.82 9.33 14.17
N ALA A 256 -4.04 8.81 12.98
CA ALA A 256 -4.94 7.70 12.69
C ALA A 256 -4.14 6.48 12.20
N GLY A 257 -4.35 5.31 12.82
CA GLY A 257 -3.71 4.08 12.41
C GLY A 257 -3.32 3.16 13.56
N PRO A 258 -2.93 1.90 13.24
CA PRO A 258 -2.53 0.94 14.25
C PRO A 258 -1.14 1.27 14.83
N ASP A 259 -0.98 0.96 16.11
CA ASP A 259 0.28 1.04 16.85
C ASP A 259 0.85 -0.37 17.07
N GLU A 260 1.51 -0.91 16.06
CA GLU A 260 2.12 -2.26 16.13
C GLU A 260 3.50 -2.27 16.79
N GLU A 261 4.15 -1.10 16.91
CA GLU A 261 5.51 -0.95 17.44
C GLU A 261 5.57 -0.30 18.83
N GLY A 262 4.42 0.05 19.43
CA GLY A 262 4.36 0.74 20.72
C GLY A 262 4.82 2.20 20.67
N MET A 263 4.76 2.83 19.49
CA MET A 263 5.22 4.22 19.31
C MET A 263 4.29 5.25 19.91
N ARG A 264 3.01 4.92 20.10
CA ARG A 264 2.01 5.89 20.64
C ARG A 264 2.44 6.46 21.97
N ALA A 265 2.87 5.61 22.90
CA ALA A 265 3.30 6.07 24.22
C ALA A 265 4.49 7.04 24.12
N GLN A 266 5.46 6.76 23.26
CA GLN A 266 6.60 7.64 23.01
C GLN A 266 6.18 8.98 22.41
N LEU A 267 5.23 8.97 21.45
CA LEU A 267 4.69 10.18 20.84
C LEU A 267 3.89 11.01 21.83
N GLU A 268 3.12 10.39 22.74
CA GLU A 268 2.37 11.08 23.80
C GLU A 268 3.31 11.74 24.81
N GLU A 269 4.37 11.06 25.21
CA GLU A 269 5.41 11.61 26.06
C GLU A 269 6.13 12.80 25.39
N MET A 270 6.56 12.62 24.15
CA MET A 270 7.20 13.67 23.35
C MET A 270 6.28 14.89 23.18
N ALA A 271 4.97 14.68 22.92
CA ALA A 271 3.99 15.75 22.82
C ALA A 271 3.85 16.55 24.13
N THR A 272 3.99 15.87 25.26
CA THR A 272 3.98 16.50 26.60
C THR A 272 5.24 17.34 26.80
N GLN A 273 6.40 16.79 26.48
CA GLN A 273 7.70 17.50 26.56
C GLN A 273 7.73 18.74 25.66
N LEU A 274 7.13 18.67 24.48
CA LEU A 274 7.02 19.78 23.53
C LEU A 274 5.87 20.76 23.85
N GLY A 275 5.06 20.52 24.88
CA GLY A 275 3.96 21.39 25.30
C GLY A 275 2.75 21.40 24.35
N VAL A 276 2.61 20.38 23.48
CA VAL A 276 1.55 20.34 22.46
C VAL A 276 0.53 19.22 22.67
N ARG A 277 0.58 18.52 23.82
CA ARG A 277 -0.24 17.32 24.09
C ARG A 277 -1.76 17.57 23.95
N THR A 278 -2.24 18.77 24.29
CA THR A 278 -3.67 19.14 24.21
C THR A 278 -4.16 19.39 22.80
N ARG A 279 -3.26 19.57 21.84
CA ARG A 279 -3.55 19.81 20.42
C ARG A 279 -3.44 18.55 19.56
N ILE A 280 -3.19 17.38 20.18
CA ILE A 280 -2.94 16.14 19.48
C ILE A 280 -3.94 15.08 19.90
N GLN A 281 -4.44 14.32 18.90
CA GLN A 281 -5.36 13.22 19.14
C GLN A 281 -4.88 11.95 18.44
N PHE A 282 -5.00 10.80 19.12
CA PHE A 282 -4.77 9.46 18.58
C PHE A 282 -6.10 8.73 18.52
N VAL A 283 -6.60 8.50 17.31
CA VAL A 283 -7.94 7.91 17.07
C VAL A 283 -7.92 6.41 16.81
N GLY A 284 -6.72 5.82 16.73
CA GLY A 284 -6.59 4.42 16.39
C GLY A 284 -6.81 4.11 14.89
N PRO A 285 -6.97 2.82 14.52
CA PRO A 285 -7.18 2.43 13.12
C PRO A 285 -8.52 2.94 12.58
N VAL A 286 -8.51 3.47 11.37
CA VAL A 286 -9.71 3.87 10.61
C VAL A 286 -9.75 3.14 9.27
N PHE A 287 -10.92 2.64 8.91
CA PHE A 287 -11.13 1.84 7.70
C PHE A 287 -12.36 2.32 6.93
N ASP A 288 -12.50 1.87 5.70
CA ASP A 288 -13.67 2.07 4.84
C ASP A 288 -14.15 3.54 4.78
N GLY A 289 -15.42 3.79 5.00
CA GLY A 289 -16.01 5.13 4.98
C GLY A 289 -15.36 6.10 5.97
N ASN A 290 -14.97 5.64 7.16
CA ASN A 290 -14.30 6.49 8.17
C ASN A 290 -12.93 6.96 7.72
N LYS A 291 -12.19 6.16 6.96
CA LYS A 291 -10.93 6.55 6.34
C LYS A 291 -11.14 7.70 5.36
N TRP A 292 -12.13 7.58 4.51
CA TRP A 292 -12.47 8.62 3.53
C TRP A 292 -13.00 9.90 4.18
N ALA A 293 -13.77 9.77 5.28
CA ALA A 293 -14.18 10.91 6.09
C ALA A 293 -12.99 11.64 6.71
N ALA A 294 -12.00 10.89 7.23
CA ALA A 294 -10.78 11.47 7.80
C ALA A 294 -10.00 12.30 6.75
N TYR A 295 -9.79 11.74 5.55
CA TYR A 295 -9.15 12.51 4.49
C TYR A 295 -9.94 13.76 4.12
N ARG A 296 -11.25 13.62 3.89
CA ARG A 296 -12.11 14.71 3.42
C ARG A 296 -12.22 15.86 4.42
N ASP A 297 -12.17 15.58 5.71
CA ASP A 297 -12.29 16.55 6.79
C ASP A 297 -10.95 17.22 7.16
N ALA A 298 -9.83 16.69 6.64
CA ALA A 298 -8.51 17.27 6.90
C ALA A 298 -8.24 18.48 6.00
N ASP A 299 -7.58 19.49 6.56
CA ASP A 299 -7.09 20.64 5.82
C ASP A 299 -5.79 20.33 5.06
N VAL A 300 -5.01 19.39 5.59
CA VAL A 300 -3.80 18.85 4.97
C VAL A 300 -3.53 17.44 5.48
N PHE A 301 -3.12 16.57 4.57
CA PHE A 301 -2.61 15.24 4.91
C PHE A 301 -1.08 15.22 4.86
N VAL A 302 -0.43 14.59 5.84
CA VAL A 302 1.04 14.53 5.91
C VAL A 302 1.54 13.10 5.94
N LEU A 303 2.46 12.77 5.03
CA LEU A 303 3.16 11.49 4.97
C LEU A 303 4.68 11.72 5.07
N PRO A 304 5.25 11.84 6.28
CA PRO A 304 6.64 12.24 6.49
C PRO A 304 7.61 11.04 6.43
N SER A 305 7.31 10.03 5.63
CA SER A 305 8.03 8.75 5.61
C SER A 305 9.49 8.90 5.19
N GLN A 306 10.39 8.15 5.85
CA GLN A 306 11.81 8.04 5.47
C GLN A 306 12.00 7.34 4.12
N ASN A 307 11.14 6.41 3.81
CA ASN A 307 11.09 5.69 2.54
C ASN A 307 9.68 5.14 2.36
N GLU A 308 9.03 5.53 1.29
CA GLU A 308 7.71 5.06 0.93
C GLU A 308 7.71 4.64 -0.54
N ASN A 309 7.38 3.38 -0.80
CA ASN A 309 7.46 2.83 -2.15
C ASN A 309 6.58 3.59 -3.16
N PHE A 310 5.32 3.82 -2.83
CA PHE A 310 4.42 4.65 -3.62
C PHE A 310 3.81 5.77 -2.78
N GLY A 311 3.12 5.46 -1.68
CA GLY A 311 2.40 6.42 -0.85
C GLY A 311 0.90 6.38 -1.09
N ASN A 312 0.31 5.18 -0.99
CA ASN A 312 -1.13 4.98 -1.24
C ASN A 312 -2.01 5.91 -0.41
N THR A 313 -1.66 6.15 0.87
CA THR A 313 -2.43 7.05 1.76
C THR A 313 -2.39 8.51 1.30
N ALA A 314 -1.28 8.97 0.72
CA ALA A 314 -1.21 10.29 0.11
C ALA A 314 -2.04 10.36 -1.19
N ALA A 315 -2.01 9.29 -2.00
CA ALA A 315 -2.85 9.19 -3.20
C ALA A 315 -4.35 9.18 -2.84
N GLU A 316 -4.73 8.50 -1.76
CA GLU A 316 -6.10 8.47 -1.24
C GLU A 316 -6.54 9.86 -0.74
N ALA A 317 -5.67 10.58 -0.02
CA ALA A 317 -5.95 11.93 0.46
C ALA A 317 -6.19 12.90 -0.72
N VAL A 318 -5.34 12.83 -1.75
CA VAL A 318 -5.53 13.61 -3.00
C VAL A 318 -6.84 13.25 -3.69
N ALA A 319 -7.18 11.95 -3.76
CA ALA A 319 -8.45 11.51 -4.33
C ALA A 319 -9.67 12.04 -3.54
N ALA A 320 -9.52 12.26 -2.23
CA ALA A 320 -10.53 12.90 -1.39
C ALA A 320 -10.59 14.44 -1.52
N GLY A 321 -9.70 15.04 -2.31
CA GLY A 321 -9.61 16.49 -2.51
C GLY A 321 -8.71 17.21 -1.50
N THR A 322 -7.97 16.48 -0.68
CA THR A 322 -7.15 17.04 0.41
C THR A 322 -5.71 17.24 -0.07
N PRO A 323 -5.15 18.46 0.04
CA PRO A 323 -3.75 18.73 -0.23
C PRO A 323 -2.82 17.90 0.64
N VAL A 324 -1.67 17.51 0.11
CA VAL A 324 -0.74 16.64 0.83
C VAL A 324 0.65 17.25 0.99
N ILE A 325 1.32 16.90 2.09
CA ILE A 325 2.75 17.08 2.27
C ILE A 325 3.37 15.69 2.35
N VAL A 326 4.32 15.43 1.46
CA VAL A 326 5.08 14.18 1.46
C VAL A 326 6.57 14.48 1.49
N THR A 327 7.37 13.54 1.97
CA THR A 327 8.83 13.66 1.80
C THR A 327 9.24 13.30 0.37
N GLU A 328 10.39 13.80 -0.08
CA GLU A 328 10.99 13.46 -1.38
C GLU A 328 11.26 11.96 -1.53
N GLN A 329 11.35 11.22 -0.41
CA GLN A 329 11.51 9.77 -0.34
C GLN A 329 10.19 8.98 -0.53
N CYS A 330 9.09 9.65 -0.79
CA CYS A 330 7.83 9.01 -1.17
C CYS A 330 7.76 8.86 -2.69
N GLY A 331 7.54 7.63 -3.17
CA GLY A 331 7.49 7.34 -4.62
C GLY A 331 6.42 8.09 -5.40
N ILE A 332 5.38 8.60 -4.72
CA ILE A 332 4.34 9.44 -5.32
C ILE A 332 4.74 10.93 -5.42
N ALA A 333 5.80 11.37 -4.73
CA ALA A 333 6.19 12.78 -4.67
C ALA A 333 6.30 13.46 -6.03
N PRO A 334 6.92 12.87 -7.08
CA PRO A 334 6.99 13.50 -8.41
C PRO A 334 5.62 13.72 -9.06
N LEU A 335 4.62 12.90 -8.74
CA LEU A 335 3.26 13.03 -9.27
C LEU A 335 2.47 14.16 -8.60
N LEU A 336 2.80 14.46 -7.35
CA LEU A 336 2.06 15.40 -6.49
C LEU A 336 2.67 16.80 -6.49
N ALA A 337 3.99 16.90 -6.68
CA ALA A 337 4.76 18.12 -6.45
C ALA A 337 4.20 19.33 -7.22
N ASN A 338 3.79 20.37 -6.45
CA ASN A 338 3.21 21.61 -6.89
C ASN A 338 1.85 21.52 -7.63
N GLU A 339 1.30 20.33 -7.85
CA GLU A 339 -0.07 20.15 -8.37
C GLU A 339 -1.08 19.94 -7.22
N ALA A 340 -0.93 18.86 -6.45
CA ALA A 340 -1.86 18.49 -5.37
C ALA A 340 -1.18 18.46 -3.99
N GLY A 341 0.09 18.82 -3.91
CA GLY A 341 0.84 18.76 -2.66
C GLY A 341 2.23 19.37 -2.76
N LEU A 342 2.95 19.29 -1.64
CA LEU A 342 4.33 19.71 -1.52
C LEU A 342 5.22 18.50 -1.24
N ALA A 343 6.33 18.37 -1.95
CA ALA A 343 7.39 17.42 -1.65
C ALA A 343 8.51 18.15 -0.91
N VAL A 344 8.87 17.66 0.27
CA VAL A 344 9.84 18.33 1.15
C VAL A 344 10.96 17.38 1.58
N ARG A 345 12.07 17.91 2.02
CA ARG A 345 13.13 17.13 2.66
C ARG A 345 12.60 16.47 3.92
N HIS A 346 13.19 15.33 4.30
CA HIS A 346 12.86 14.62 5.52
C HIS A 346 13.52 15.31 6.75
N ASP A 347 13.02 16.49 7.10
CA ASP A 347 13.40 17.25 8.30
C ASP A 347 12.20 18.06 8.84
N SER A 348 12.21 18.38 10.15
CA SER A 348 11.10 19.04 10.85
C SER A 348 10.88 20.46 10.34
N ALA A 349 11.94 21.22 10.05
CA ALA A 349 11.83 22.60 9.60
C ALA A 349 11.16 22.70 8.21
N ALA A 350 11.53 21.83 7.26
CA ALA A 350 10.89 21.76 5.96
C ALA A 350 9.42 21.35 6.04
N LEU A 351 9.08 20.44 6.95
CA LEU A 351 7.69 20.06 7.21
C LEU A 351 6.89 21.20 7.84
N SER A 352 7.46 21.88 8.85
CA SER A 352 6.85 23.04 9.52
C SER A 352 6.57 24.18 8.53
N GLU A 353 7.54 24.55 7.70
CA GLU A 353 7.38 25.55 6.66
C GLU A 353 6.24 25.19 5.68
N ALA A 354 6.21 23.93 5.21
CA ALA A 354 5.17 23.44 4.32
C ALA A 354 3.77 23.45 4.96
N LEU A 355 3.67 23.11 6.26
CA LEU A 355 2.43 23.19 7.02
C LEU A 355 1.92 24.63 7.13
N VAL A 356 2.77 25.59 7.50
CA VAL A 356 2.41 27.01 7.55
C VAL A 356 1.94 27.50 6.17
N ARG A 357 2.63 27.10 5.12
CA ARG A 357 2.31 27.51 3.75
C ARG A 357 0.96 26.99 3.25
N ILE A 358 0.55 25.77 3.64
CA ILE A 358 -0.75 25.21 3.25
C ILE A 358 -1.88 25.70 4.18
N LEU A 359 -1.63 25.79 5.47
CA LEU A 359 -2.65 26.15 6.44
C LEU A 359 -2.92 27.65 6.54
N GLY A 360 -1.99 28.51 6.09
CA GLY A 360 -2.16 29.96 6.08
C GLY A 360 -3.10 30.48 4.99
N MET A 361 -3.43 31.79 5.02
CA MET A 361 -4.38 32.46 4.11
C MET A 361 -3.88 32.65 2.67
N GLY A 362 -2.83 31.95 2.26
CA GLY A 362 -2.29 32.08 0.91
C GLY A 362 -3.10 31.30 -0.13
N GLU A 363 -2.94 31.69 -1.40
CA GLU A 363 -3.52 30.99 -2.57
C GLU A 363 -3.02 29.53 -2.71
N THR A 364 -1.99 29.14 -1.96
CA THR A 364 -1.36 27.82 -2.05
C THR A 364 -2.35 26.70 -1.80
N ARG A 365 -3.13 26.76 -0.73
CA ARG A 365 -4.12 25.73 -0.40
C ARG A 365 -5.15 25.58 -1.51
N THR A 366 -5.81 26.69 -1.90
CA THR A 366 -6.85 26.68 -2.95
C THR A 366 -6.32 26.11 -4.26
N ARG A 367 -5.09 26.49 -4.64
CA ARG A 367 -4.43 25.98 -5.83
C ARG A 367 -4.17 24.47 -5.75
N LEU A 368 -3.70 23.97 -4.61
CA LEU A 368 -3.42 22.55 -4.40
C LEU A 368 -4.72 21.72 -4.33
N GLU A 369 -5.78 22.24 -3.69
CA GLU A 369 -7.10 21.62 -3.69
C GLU A 369 -7.67 21.48 -5.12
N ALA A 370 -7.59 22.51 -5.92
CA ALA A 370 -7.97 22.46 -7.33
C ALA A 370 -7.12 21.46 -8.13
N GLY A 371 -5.84 21.33 -7.78
CA GLY A 371 -4.92 20.36 -8.37
C GLY A 371 -5.24 18.92 -8.02
N CYS A 372 -5.85 18.66 -6.86
CA CYS A 372 -6.24 17.33 -6.44
C CYS A 372 -7.14 16.61 -7.47
N ALA A 373 -8.15 17.30 -8.01
CA ALA A 373 -9.04 16.73 -9.02
C ALA A 373 -8.27 16.29 -10.28
N LYS A 374 -7.31 17.11 -10.72
CA LYS A 374 -6.48 16.82 -11.90
C LYS A 374 -5.56 15.63 -11.67
N VAL A 375 -4.95 15.52 -10.48
CA VAL A 375 -4.08 14.38 -10.13
C VAL A 375 -4.92 13.12 -9.97
N THR A 376 -6.11 13.19 -9.33
CA THR A 376 -7.02 12.06 -9.13
C THR A 376 -7.39 11.37 -10.43
N SER A 377 -7.55 12.08 -11.53
CA SER A 377 -7.86 11.48 -12.84
C SER A 377 -6.76 10.51 -13.33
N ARG A 378 -5.57 10.61 -12.77
CA ARG A 378 -4.39 9.77 -13.09
C ARG A 378 -4.12 8.68 -12.03
N LEU A 379 -4.93 8.62 -10.97
CA LEU A 379 -4.74 7.70 -9.84
C LEU A 379 -5.63 6.45 -9.90
N GLY A 380 -6.53 6.31 -10.89
CA GLY A 380 -7.41 5.15 -11.02
C GLY A 380 -6.66 3.87 -11.36
N TRP A 381 -7.28 2.72 -11.07
CA TRP A 381 -6.74 1.39 -11.41
C TRP A 381 -6.84 1.04 -12.90
N GLU A 382 -7.56 1.81 -13.71
CA GLU A 382 -7.80 1.47 -15.11
C GLU A 382 -6.50 1.40 -15.93
N GLU A 383 -5.65 2.42 -15.79
CA GLU A 383 -4.35 2.48 -16.47
C GLU A 383 -3.39 1.37 -16.00
N PRO A 384 -3.15 1.19 -14.67
CA PRO A 384 -2.32 0.09 -14.17
C PRO A 384 -2.78 -1.30 -14.63
N VAL A 385 -4.08 -1.54 -14.70
CA VAL A 385 -4.65 -2.81 -15.18
C VAL A 385 -4.36 -2.99 -16.68
N ARG A 386 -4.52 -1.95 -17.50
CA ARG A 386 -4.24 -1.97 -18.94
C ARG A 386 -2.75 -2.19 -19.23
N GLU A 387 -1.88 -1.55 -18.47
CA GLU A 387 -0.42 -1.76 -18.57
C GLU A 387 -0.05 -3.21 -18.28
N MET A 388 -0.62 -3.79 -17.21
CA MET A 388 -0.37 -5.19 -16.87
C MET A 388 -0.96 -6.17 -17.90
N GLU A 389 -2.15 -5.90 -18.43
CA GLU A 389 -2.75 -6.69 -19.50
C GLU A 389 -1.83 -6.75 -20.74
N THR A 390 -1.30 -5.59 -21.14
CA THR A 390 -0.37 -5.48 -22.27
C THR A 390 0.93 -6.24 -22.01
N LEU A 391 1.49 -6.11 -20.80
CA LEU A 391 2.69 -6.84 -20.40
C LEU A 391 2.46 -8.35 -20.43
N TYR A 392 1.37 -8.83 -19.85
CA TYR A 392 1.05 -10.25 -19.80
C TYR A 392 0.83 -10.85 -21.19
N ALA A 393 0.12 -10.13 -22.08
CA ALA A 393 -0.08 -10.56 -23.46
C ALA A 393 1.25 -10.74 -24.20
N ARG A 394 2.16 -9.77 -24.05
CA ARG A 394 3.51 -9.84 -24.61
C ARG A 394 4.30 -11.05 -24.08
N LEU A 395 4.26 -11.28 -22.75
CA LEU A 395 5.01 -12.39 -22.15
C LEU A 395 4.43 -13.77 -22.52
N ALA A 396 3.10 -13.89 -22.59
CA ALA A 396 2.43 -15.13 -22.97
C ALA A 396 2.64 -15.51 -24.44
N SER A 397 2.90 -14.54 -25.32
CA SER A 397 3.14 -14.77 -26.75
C SER A 397 4.60 -15.08 -27.10
N GLN A 398 5.55 -14.87 -26.19
CA GLN A 398 6.96 -15.17 -26.42
C GLN A 398 7.22 -16.69 -26.31
N PRO A 399 7.85 -17.32 -27.30
CA PRO A 399 8.28 -18.72 -27.16
C PRO A 399 9.31 -18.82 -26.02
N THR A 400 9.02 -19.67 -25.03
CA THR A 400 9.87 -19.93 -23.84
C THR A 400 10.90 -21.02 -24.12
#